data_99f2ea5dca59cd49e129187d1609d99d
#
_entry.id   99f2ea5dca59cd49e129187d1609d99d
#
_cell.length_a   1.000
_cell.length_b   1.000
_cell.length_c   1.000
_cell.angle_alpha   90.00
_cell.angle_beta   90.00
_cell.angle_gamma   90.00
#
_symmetry.space_group_name_H-M   'P 1'
#
loop_
_entity.id
_entity.type
_entity.pdbx_description
1 polymer ?
#
loop_
_entity_poly.entity_id
_entity_poly.type
_entity_poly.pdbx_seq_one_letter_code
_entity_poly.pdbx_strand_id
1 'polypeptide(L)'
;MNKLRFKTFAVLAMTMAAVGLMSCDKDDPTPNPDEGQHHFLFLQYLDNNAAYIGTFSDLSQKSVDNKNAYEFGFGCYPFSYKNIVLLAEGVWGDKIHKFVRGSNGHISPAGTMTFAQGAKPGEITFVDEHLAYVSINGRGTIAMIDPTEMKQLGEIDLSAYAVGDNNPDPGCNVLRDGKLYVALNQSNSTHSSVPGVGAEVAIIDLGTKKVEKVIKDSRTRPVGMFRHSCAFTDEKGDIYFYSAGMDGVNPLKDGFLRIKKGETEWDKDYHFKLSTTSMQGIPNDNAVSLVPYLYDENGNIYACIQLQSKTSNPPDFVNDKNFQPVKINVWNKTIEKIDLPLTTSMGSFAYAK
;
A
#
# COMPACT_ATOMS: atom_id res chain seq x y z
N MET A 1 -15.23 17.51 22.88
CA MET A 1 -14.74 16.13 23.12
C MET A 1 -15.72 15.17 22.45
N ASN A 2 -15.50 14.93 21.17
CA ASN A 2 -16.34 13.99 20.42
C ASN A 2 -15.80 12.58 20.64
N LYS A 3 -16.54 11.78 21.39
CA LYS A 3 -16.29 10.33 21.44
C LYS A 3 -16.67 9.73 20.09
N LEU A 4 -15.69 9.44 19.28
CA LEU A 4 -15.89 8.64 18.08
C LEU A 4 -16.33 7.25 18.52
N ARG A 5 -17.62 6.96 18.39
CA ARG A 5 -18.12 5.59 18.52
C ARG A 5 -17.90 4.90 17.18
N PHE A 6 -16.83 4.12 17.08
CA PHE A 6 -16.77 3.10 16.04
C PHE A 6 -18.01 2.22 16.20
N LYS A 7 -18.91 2.29 15.23
CA LYS A 7 -19.88 1.21 15.09
C LYS A 7 -19.07 -0.04 14.81
N THR A 8 -19.15 -0.96 15.70
CA THR A 8 -18.48 -2.24 15.83
C THR A 8 -18.01 -2.78 14.49
N PHE A 9 -16.75 -2.52 14.11
CA PHE A 9 -16.06 -3.42 13.23
C PHE A 9 -15.72 -4.63 14.09
N ALA A 10 -16.35 -5.76 13.80
CA ALA A 10 -15.88 -7.03 14.31
C ALA A 10 -14.49 -7.24 13.70
N VAL A 11 -13.47 -6.82 14.42
CA VAL A 11 -12.10 -7.25 14.11
C VAL A 11 -12.17 -8.77 14.23
N LEU A 12 -11.97 -9.43 13.12
CA LEU A 12 -11.81 -10.87 13.06
C LEU A 12 -10.62 -11.20 13.96
N ALA A 13 -10.89 -11.65 15.19
CA ALA A 13 -9.88 -12.25 16.03
C ALA A 13 -9.50 -13.58 15.36
N MET A 14 -8.62 -13.51 14.35
CA MET A 14 -7.91 -14.70 13.91
C MET A 14 -6.99 -15.08 15.05
N THR A 15 -7.32 -16.16 15.72
CA THR A 15 -6.37 -16.90 16.54
C THR A 15 -5.29 -17.42 15.61
N MET A 16 -4.28 -16.60 15.33
CA MET A 16 -3.04 -17.10 14.77
C MET A 16 -2.38 -17.94 15.85
N ALA A 17 -2.39 -19.25 15.65
CA ALA A 17 -1.44 -20.11 16.34
C ALA A 17 -0.06 -19.61 15.90
N ALA A 18 0.64 -18.94 16.79
CA ALA A 18 2.02 -18.54 16.61
C ALA A 18 2.86 -19.82 16.51
N VAL A 19 3.10 -20.27 15.28
CA VAL A 19 4.20 -21.21 15.00
C VAL A 19 5.43 -20.34 14.85
N GLY A 20 6.18 -20.20 15.93
CA GLY A 20 7.46 -19.54 15.93
C GLY A 20 8.43 -20.27 15.00
N LEU A 21 8.74 -19.67 13.87
CA LEU A 21 9.94 -19.99 13.13
C LEU A 21 11.08 -19.22 13.78
N MET A 22 11.84 -19.93 14.63
CA MET A 22 13.14 -19.48 15.10
C MET A 22 14.09 -19.38 13.91
N SER A 23 14.33 -18.18 13.44
CA SER A 23 15.57 -17.86 12.75
C SER A 23 16.65 -17.74 13.81
N CYS A 24 17.58 -18.69 13.83
CA CYS A 24 18.77 -18.60 14.66
C CYS A 24 19.75 -17.60 14.06
N ASP A 25 19.70 -16.34 14.48
CA ASP A 25 20.87 -15.47 14.50
C ASP A 25 21.46 -15.54 15.92
N LYS A 26 22.64 -16.14 15.99
CA LYS A 26 23.44 -16.18 17.20
C LYS A 26 24.18 -14.87 17.30
N ASP A 27 23.70 -13.96 18.09
CA ASP A 27 24.40 -12.89 18.80
C ASP A 27 23.44 -11.77 19.24
N ASP A 28 22.36 -12.13 19.95
CA ASP A 28 21.57 -11.11 20.64
C ASP A 28 21.63 -11.38 22.17
N PRO A 29 22.37 -10.57 22.92
CA PRO A 29 22.42 -10.68 24.35
C PRO A 29 21.31 -9.88 25.00
N THR A 30 20.40 -10.53 25.61
CA THR A 30 19.30 -10.13 26.50
C THR A 30 17.92 -10.11 25.86
N PRO A 31 16.97 -10.91 26.36
CA PRO A 31 15.55 -10.76 25.99
C PRO A 31 15.07 -9.38 26.42
N ASN A 32 14.58 -8.64 25.44
CA ASN A 32 13.91 -7.38 25.71
C ASN A 32 12.64 -7.69 26.52
N PRO A 33 12.42 -7.11 27.72
CA PRO A 33 11.23 -7.38 28.52
C PRO A 33 9.89 -7.01 27.85
N ASP A 34 9.91 -6.43 26.67
CA ASP A 34 8.74 -6.12 25.83
C ASP A 34 8.43 -7.18 24.74
N GLU A 35 9.10 -8.33 24.73
CA GLU A 35 8.74 -9.47 23.87
C GLU A 35 7.42 -10.11 24.33
N GLY A 36 6.30 -9.50 24.04
CA GLY A 36 4.97 -10.03 24.34
C GLY A 36 3.81 -9.08 24.15
N GLN A 37 4.02 -7.78 24.04
CA GLN A 37 2.96 -6.83 23.74
C GLN A 37 3.04 -6.42 22.28
N HIS A 38 2.17 -7.00 21.46
CA HIS A 38 1.92 -6.51 20.11
C HIS A 38 1.21 -5.17 20.19
N HIS A 39 1.71 -4.18 19.47
CA HIS A 39 1.07 -2.88 19.30
C HIS A 39 0.73 -2.70 17.84
N PHE A 40 -0.48 -2.23 17.58
CA PHE A 40 -1.01 -2.04 16.24
C PHE A 40 -1.01 -0.56 15.91
N LEU A 41 -0.50 -0.21 14.75
CA LEU A 41 -0.61 1.11 14.18
C LEU A 41 -1.95 1.23 13.47
N PHE A 42 -2.66 2.34 13.67
CA PHE A 42 -3.85 2.64 12.88
C PHE A 42 -3.71 3.98 12.18
N LEU A 43 -4.31 4.06 11.01
CA LEU A 43 -4.57 5.29 10.29
C LEU A 43 -6.06 5.35 10.00
N GLN A 44 -6.70 6.44 10.39
CA GLN A 44 -8.12 6.65 10.16
C GLN A 44 -8.35 7.96 9.43
N TYR A 45 -9.15 7.92 8.38
CA TYR A 45 -9.65 9.10 7.70
C TYR A 45 -11.05 9.46 8.22
N LEU A 46 -11.33 10.77 8.29
CA LEU A 46 -12.62 11.31 8.67
C LEU A 46 -13.26 12.07 7.50
N ASP A 47 -14.59 12.28 7.61
CA ASP A 47 -15.38 12.96 6.57
C ASP A 47 -14.96 14.41 6.32
N ASN A 48 -14.25 15.05 7.25
CA ASN A 48 -13.76 16.42 7.17
C ASN A 48 -12.35 16.52 6.53
N ASN A 49 -11.88 15.50 5.85
CA ASN A 49 -10.54 15.39 5.29
C ASN A 49 -9.40 15.38 6.32
N ALA A 50 -9.69 15.09 7.58
CA ALA A 50 -8.66 14.82 8.57
C ALA A 50 -8.28 13.34 8.57
N ALA A 51 -7.06 13.05 8.99
CA ALA A 51 -6.57 11.71 9.27
C ALA A 51 -5.98 11.68 10.68
N TYR A 52 -6.13 10.54 11.36
CA TYR A 52 -5.51 10.31 12.67
C TYR A 52 -4.63 9.08 12.59
N ILE A 53 -3.38 9.22 13.03
CA ILE A 53 -2.45 8.11 13.20
C ILE A 53 -2.18 7.89 14.68
N GLY A 54 -2.28 6.65 15.12
CA GLY A 54 -2.04 6.28 16.52
C GLY A 54 -1.79 4.78 16.66
N THR A 55 -1.66 4.35 17.90
CA THR A 55 -1.42 2.94 18.24
C THR A 55 -2.42 2.44 19.27
N PHE A 56 -2.65 1.14 19.26
CA PHE A 56 -3.42 0.43 20.28
C PHE A 56 -2.79 -0.97 20.50
N SER A 57 -3.00 -1.55 21.68
CA SER A 57 -2.33 -2.77 22.10
C SER A 57 -3.22 -4.03 22.11
N ASP A 58 -4.53 -3.86 21.92
CA ASP A 58 -5.47 -4.97 22.08
C ASP A 58 -6.51 -4.98 20.97
N LEU A 59 -6.46 -5.99 20.10
CA LEU A 59 -7.43 -6.20 19.01
C LEU A 59 -8.83 -6.56 19.53
N SER A 60 -8.99 -6.96 20.78
CA SER A 60 -10.30 -7.22 21.39
C SER A 60 -11.06 -5.96 21.78
N GLN A 61 -10.42 -4.78 21.72
CA GLN A 61 -11.04 -3.51 22.01
C GLN A 61 -12.21 -3.24 21.06
N LYS A 62 -13.38 -2.95 21.63
CA LYS A 62 -14.59 -2.62 20.86
C LYS A 62 -14.57 -1.21 20.25
N SER A 63 -13.65 -0.36 20.71
CA SER A 63 -13.49 1.00 20.22
C SER A 63 -12.07 1.47 20.45
N VAL A 64 -11.52 2.22 19.49
CA VAL A 64 -10.27 2.95 19.62
C VAL A 64 -10.63 4.43 19.61
N ASP A 65 -10.04 5.23 20.50
CA ASP A 65 -10.22 6.68 20.51
C ASP A 65 -8.93 7.37 19.97
N ASN A 66 -9.05 8.64 19.65
CA ASN A 66 -7.94 9.43 19.10
C ASN A 66 -7.16 10.23 20.17
N LYS A 67 -7.31 9.92 21.47
CA LYS A 67 -6.65 10.68 22.54
C LYS A 67 -5.12 10.67 22.45
N ASN A 68 -4.55 9.55 21.98
CA ASN A 68 -3.12 9.37 21.78
C ASN A 68 -2.75 9.32 20.30
N ALA A 69 -3.60 9.86 19.44
CA ALA A 69 -3.36 9.92 18.01
C ALA A 69 -2.95 11.35 17.57
N TYR A 70 -2.25 11.42 16.47
CA TYR A 70 -1.82 12.66 15.84
C TYR A 70 -2.67 12.93 14.62
N GLU A 71 -3.10 14.20 14.48
CA GLU A 71 -3.95 14.64 13.37
C GLU A 71 -3.11 15.07 12.16
N PHE A 72 -3.52 14.65 11.00
CA PHE A 72 -2.95 15.00 9.68
C PHE A 72 -4.06 15.25 8.66
N GLY A 73 -3.67 15.67 7.46
CA GLY A 73 -4.58 15.78 6.32
C GLY A 73 -4.89 14.42 5.68
N PHE A 74 -5.93 14.39 4.87
CA PHE A 74 -6.32 13.23 4.07
C PHE A 74 -5.21 12.85 3.08
N GLY A 75 -5.06 11.55 2.83
CA GLY A 75 -4.14 11.01 1.82
C GLY A 75 -2.73 10.73 2.30
N CYS A 76 -2.46 10.82 3.61
CA CYS A 76 -1.21 10.37 4.20
C CYS A 76 -1.16 8.85 4.35
N TYR A 77 0.06 8.27 4.32
CA TYR A 77 0.30 6.83 4.42
C TYR A 77 1.43 6.53 5.39
N PRO A 78 1.25 5.61 6.36
CA PRO A 78 2.29 5.17 7.27
C PRO A 78 3.09 4.01 6.70
N PHE A 79 4.39 4.02 6.97
CA PHE A 79 5.33 2.94 6.68
C PHE A 79 6.16 2.69 7.94
N SER A 80 6.42 1.44 8.28
CA SER A 80 7.15 1.12 9.50
C SER A 80 8.33 0.19 9.24
N TYR A 81 9.38 0.39 10.03
CA TYR A 81 10.53 -0.49 10.10
C TYR A 81 11.07 -0.48 11.53
N LYS A 82 11.04 -1.63 12.19
CA LYS A 82 11.37 -1.75 13.63
C LYS A 82 10.54 -0.76 14.48
N ASN A 83 11.19 0.18 15.14
CA ASN A 83 10.55 1.23 15.95
C ASN A 83 10.33 2.56 15.20
N ILE A 84 10.76 2.67 13.96
CA ILE A 84 10.56 3.86 13.13
C ILE A 84 9.23 3.75 12.39
N VAL A 85 8.42 4.80 12.46
CA VAL A 85 7.23 4.99 11.64
C VAL A 85 7.40 6.27 10.84
N LEU A 86 7.34 6.18 9.52
CA LEU A 86 7.33 7.31 8.62
C LEU A 86 5.91 7.49 8.05
N LEU A 87 5.38 8.70 8.17
CA LEU A 87 4.10 9.08 7.59
C LEU A 87 4.34 10.03 6.42
N ALA A 88 4.11 9.56 5.21
CA ALA A 88 4.17 10.38 4.00
C ALA A 88 2.85 11.13 3.80
N GLU A 89 2.90 12.43 3.47
CA GLU A 89 1.70 13.25 3.21
C GLU A 89 1.02 12.89 1.86
N GLY A 90 1.68 12.09 1.03
CA GLY A 90 1.11 11.57 -0.20
C GLY A 90 0.78 12.68 -1.21
N VAL A 91 -0.34 12.52 -1.91
CA VAL A 91 -0.74 13.39 -3.03
C VAL A 91 -1.07 14.83 -2.64
N TRP A 92 -1.20 15.13 -1.36
CA TRP A 92 -1.64 16.45 -0.87
C TRP A 92 -0.55 17.24 -0.17
N GLY A 93 0.66 16.68 -0.03
CA GLY A 93 1.73 17.36 0.69
C GLY A 93 3.12 17.03 0.18
N ASP A 94 4.11 17.60 0.87
CA ASP A 94 5.51 17.56 0.48
C ASP A 94 6.41 17.04 1.60
N LYS A 95 5.81 16.43 2.64
CA LYS A 95 6.56 16.07 3.85
C LYS A 95 6.46 14.59 4.15
N ILE A 96 7.47 14.15 4.88
CA ILE A 96 7.46 12.86 5.60
C ILE A 96 7.69 13.18 7.08
N HIS A 97 6.76 12.73 7.92
CA HIS A 97 6.85 12.86 9.38
C HIS A 97 7.37 11.57 9.98
N LYS A 98 8.35 11.68 10.86
CA LYS A 98 8.90 10.54 11.59
C LYS A 98 8.29 10.48 12.98
N PHE A 99 7.91 9.26 13.35
CA PHE A 99 7.59 8.88 14.72
C PHE A 99 8.54 7.76 15.16
N VAL A 100 8.74 7.66 16.45
CA VAL A 100 9.44 6.52 17.07
C VAL A 100 8.49 5.87 18.04
N ARG A 101 8.37 4.55 17.95
CA ARG A 101 7.62 3.72 18.90
C ARG A 101 8.46 3.55 20.18
N GLY A 102 7.90 3.97 21.30
CA GLY A 102 8.47 3.74 22.62
C GLY A 102 8.20 2.33 23.15
N SER A 103 8.81 1.98 24.28
CA SER A 103 8.60 0.71 24.96
C SER A 103 7.16 0.48 25.45
N ASN A 104 6.41 1.57 25.67
CA ASN A 104 4.97 1.52 25.98
C ASN A 104 4.08 1.29 24.74
N GLY A 105 4.68 1.07 23.56
CA GLY A 105 3.99 0.85 22.30
C GLY A 105 3.38 2.10 21.65
N HIS A 106 3.42 3.26 22.29
CA HIS A 106 2.97 4.50 21.70
C HIS A 106 4.02 5.11 20.77
N ILE A 107 3.54 5.76 19.73
CA ILE A 107 4.41 6.54 18.83
C ILE A 107 4.55 7.97 19.33
N SER A 108 5.72 8.55 19.13
CA SER A 108 6.02 9.96 19.46
C SER A 108 6.70 10.63 18.28
N PRO A 109 6.37 11.92 17.98
CA PRO A 109 7.04 12.65 16.91
C PRO A 109 8.55 12.73 17.12
N ALA A 110 9.31 12.48 16.06
CA ALA A 110 10.78 12.41 16.12
C ALA A 110 11.48 13.15 14.97
N GLY A 111 10.73 13.88 14.15
CA GLY A 111 11.29 14.70 13.07
C GLY A 111 10.36 14.83 11.87
N THR A 112 10.76 15.70 10.95
CA THR A 112 10.03 15.92 9.68
C THR A 112 11.04 16.24 8.59
N MET A 113 10.89 15.59 7.44
CA MET A 113 11.61 15.92 6.22
C MET A 113 10.66 16.65 5.27
N THR A 114 11.12 17.74 4.66
CA THR A 114 10.36 18.50 3.67
C THR A 114 11.06 18.43 2.33
N PHE A 115 10.34 18.02 1.31
CA PHE A 115 10.78 18.06 -0.08
C PHE A 115 10.39 19.38 -0.76
N ALA A 116 10.80 19.55 -2.00
CA ALA A 116 10.37 20.71 -2.79
C ALA A 116 8.86 20.67 -3.03
N GLN A 117 8.27 21.85 -3.19
CA GLN A 117 6.82 22.00 -3.44
C GLN A 117 6.34 21.11 -4.59
N GLY A 118 5.23 20.42 -4.38
CA GLY A 118 4.62 19.51 -5.35
C GLY A 118 5.30 18.13 -5.41
N ALA A 119 6.15 17.77 -4.45
CA ALA A 119 6.88 16.51 -4.44
C ALA A 119 5.96 15.28 -4.32
N LYS A 120 4.94 15.35 -3.50
CA LYS A 120 3.98 14.25 -3.27
C LYS A 120 4.71 12.93 -2.91
N PRO A 121 5.43 12.85 -1.77
CA PRO A 121 6.08 11.63 -1.34
C PRO A 121 5.05 10.54 -1.10
N GLY A 122 5.23 9.39 -1.75
CA GLY A 122 4.30 8.25 -1.71
C GLY A 122 4.90 7.04 -1.01
N GLU A 123 5.08 5.96 -1.76
CA GLU A 123 5.61 4.69 -1.25
C GLU A 123 7.00 4.83 -0.65
N ILE A 124 7.22 4.21 0.51
CA ILE A 124 8.51 4.15 1.21
C ILE A 124 8.91 2.70 1.41
N THR A 125 10.00 2.27 0.80
CA THR A 125 10.57 0.95 1.00
C THR A 125 11.87 1.05 1.77
N PHE A 126 11.88 0.53 2.99
CA PHE A 126 13.07 0.48 3.83
C PHE A 126 14.03 -0.61 3.35
N VAL A 127 15.33 -0.28 3.36
CA VAL A 127 16.42 -1.25 3.31
C VAL A 127 16.87 -1.57 4.73
N ASP A 128 17.10 -0.50 5.52
CA ASP A 128 17.45 -0.55 6.94
C ASP A 128 17.10 0.79 7.64
N GLU A 129 17.59 1.01 8.87
CA GLU A 129 17.36 2.25 9.62
C GLU A 129 17.99 3.50 8.99
N HIS A 130 18.99 3.33 8.11
CA HIS A 130 19.77 4.40 7.51
C HIS A 130 19.55 4.54 6.00
N LEU A 131 18.76 3.68 5.40
CA LEU A 131 18.42 3.75 3.97
C LEU A 131 17.00 3.33 3.69
N ALA A 132 16.24 4.22 3.06
CA ALA A 132 14.96 3.92 2.45
C ALA A 132 14.82 4.60 1.09
N TYR A 133 14.02 4.01 0.22
CA TYR A 133 13.66 4.55 -1.10
C TYR A 133 12.24 5.09 -1.05
N VAL A 134 12.07 6.32 -1.51
CA VAL A 134 10.77 7.03 -1.51
C VAL A 134 10.39 7.39 -2.93
N SER A 135 9.22 6.96 -3.36
CA SER A 135 8.64 7.42 -4.63
C SER A 135 8.18 8.87 -4.48
N ILE A 136 8.80 9.77 -5.23
CA ILE A 136 8.43 11.19 -5.28
C ILE A 136 7.54 11.39 -6.51
N ASN A 137 6.27 11.06 -6.33
CA ASN A 137 5.30 10.97 -7.42
C ASN A 137 5.19 12.27 -8.21
N GLY A 138 5.10 13.43 -7.56
CA GLY A 138 4.94 14.72 -8.24
C GLY A 138 6.19 15.23 -8.97
N ARG A 139 7.33 14.52 -8.88
CA ARG A 139 8.59 14.93 -9.52
C ARG A 139 9.22 13.87 -10.43
N GLY A 140 8.62 12.69 -10.48
CA GLY A 140 9.12 11.61 -11.32
C GLY A 140 10.47 11.04 -10.87
N THR A 141 10.72 10.99 -9.56
CA THR A 141 12.02 10.57 -9.01
C THR A 141 11.86 9.59 -7.87
N ILE A 142 12.94 8.88 -7.54
CA ILE A 142 13.06 8.09 -6.31
C ILE A 142 14.08 8.76 -5.41
N ALA A 143 13.64 9.29 -4.26
CA ALA A 143 14.54 9.81 -3.26
C ALA A 143 15.14 8.68 -2.43
N MET A 144 16.43 8.76 -2.15
CA MET A 144 17.10 7.96 -1.12
C MET A 144 17.16 8.79 0.15
N ILE A 145 16.72 8.24 1.26
CA ILE A 145 16.70 8.95 2.55
C ILE A 145 17.35 8.12 3.65
N ASP A 146 17.89 8.80 4.66
CA ASP A 146 18.21 8.20 5.95
C ASP A 146 17.01 8.40 6.89
N PRO A 147 16.27 7.32 7.24
CA PRO A 147 15.12 7.42 8.14
C PRO A 147 15.50 7.81 9.58
N THR A 148 16.72 7.49 10.02
CA THR A 148 17.21 7.85 11.36
C THR A 148 17.48 9.34 11.45
N GLU A 149 18.24 9.88 10.49
CA GLU A 149 18.65 11.28 10.48
C GLU A 149 17.63 12.22 9.83
N MET A 150 16.58 11.67 9.18
CA MET A 150 15.61 12.42 8.37
C MET A 150 16.29 13.29 7.32
N LYS A 151 17.22 12.68 6.59
CA LYS A 151 18.06 13.38 5.61
C LYS A 151 17.95 12.71 4.24
N GLN A 152 17.86 13.54 3.19
CA GLN A 152 17.95 13.03 1.82
C GLN A 152 19.42 12.73 1.48
N LEU A 153 19.68 11.52 1.00
CA LEU A 153 21.01 11.02 0.63
C LEU A 153 21.29 11.18 -0.87
N GLY A 154 20.25 11.25 -1.68
CA GLY A 154 20.35 11.38 -3.12
C GLY A 154 19.01 11.15 -3.81
N GLU A 155 19.03 11.10 -5.14
CA GLU A 155 17.83 10.98 -5.96
C GLU A 155 18.14 10.24 -7.25
N ILE A 156 17.19 9.46 -7.73
CA ILE A 156 17.24 8.74 -9.03
C ILE A 156 16.15 9.34 -9.92
N ASP A 157 16.54 9.97 -11.00
CA ASP A 157 15.62 10.60 -11.95
C ASP A 157 15.03 9.55 -12.91
N LEU A 158 13.70 9.56 -13.03
CA LEU A 158 12.93 8.69 -13.92
C LEU A 158 12.26 9.47 -15.07
N SER A 159 12.49 10.76 -15.21
CA SER A 159 11.83 11.62 -16.20
C SER A 159 12.01 11.14 -17.64
N ALA A 160 13.16 10.51 -17.97
CA ALA A 160 13.40 9.92 -19.27
C ALA A 160 12.42 8.81 -19.68
N TYR A 161 11.64 8.29 -18.74
CA TYR A 161 10.66 7.21 -18.95
C TYR A 161 9.21 7.70 -18.91
N ALA A 162 9.01 9.00 -18.87
CA ALA A 162 7.68 9.63 -18.86
C ALA A 162 6.98 9.47 -20.22
N VAL A 163 5.66 9.35 -20.18
CA VAL A 163 4.77 9.29 -21.35
C VAL A 163 3.66 10.33 -21.19
N GLY A 164 3.56 11.23 -22.15
CA GLY A 164 2.49 12.23 -22.20
C GLY A 164 2.81 13.58 -21.55
N ASP A 165 3.57 13.59 -20.48
CA ASP A 165 4.17 14.78 -19.87
C ASP A 165 5.63 14.48 -19.49
N ASN A 166 6.23 15.24 -18.57
CA ASN A 166 7.61 15.04 -18.15
C ASN A 166 7.75 14.22 -16.84
N ASN A 167 6.66 13.58 -16.41
CA ASN A 167 6.62 12.86 -15.15
C ASN A 167 6.05 11.45 -15.33
N PRO A 168 6.81 10.36 -15.04
CA PRO A 168 6.29 9.01 -15.11
C PRO A 168 5.42 8.62 -13.92
N ASP A 169 5.23 9.49 -12.91
CA ASP A 169 4.44 9.28 -11.70
C ASP A 169 4.82 7.98 -10.96
N PRO A 170 6.04 7.87 -10.37
CA PRO A 170 6.43 6.69 -9.65
C PRO A 170 5.45 6.39 -8.50
N GLY A 171 4.91 5.19 -8.50
CA GLY A 171 3.97 4.66 -7.53
C GLY A 171 4.62 3.70 -6.55
N CYS A 172 3.96 2.56 -6.29
CA CYS A 172 4.52 1.51 -5.44
C CYS A 172 5.87 1.04 -5.92
N ASN A 173 6.75 0.77 -4.98
CA ASN A 173 8.04 0.17 -5.27
C ASN A 173 8.31 -1.05 -4.36
N VAL A 174 9.07 -2.01 -4.87
CA VAL A 174 9.39 -3.28 -4.20
C VAL A 174 10.87 -3.58 -4.34
N LEU A 175 11.49 -3.97 -3.25
CA LEU A 175 12.90 -4.37 -3.20
C LEU A 175 13.04 -5.88 -3.38
N ARG A 176 13.89 -6.31 -4.32
CA ARG A 176 14.28 -7.72 -4.49
C ARG A 176 15.63 -7.87 -5.16
N ASP A 177 16.50 -8.70 -4.60
CA ASP A 177 17.79 -9.11 -5.19
C ASP A 177 18.67 -7.92 -5.63
N GLY A 178 18.79 -6.89 -4.77
CA GLY A 178 19.58 -5.69 -5.06
C GLY A 178 18.99 -4.76 -6.13
N LYS A 179 17.71 -4.94 -6.48
CA LYS A 179 16.98 -4.12 -7.43
C LYS A 179 15.73 -3.53 -6.80
N LEU A 180 15.38 -2.32 -7.22
CA LEU A 180 14.12 -1.68 -6.91
C LEU A 180 13.20 -1.73 -8.14
N TYR A 181 12.03 -2.30 -7.98
CA TYR A 181 10.99 -2.40 -9.00
C TYR A 181 9.97 -1.31 -8.73
N VAL A 182 9.90 -0.31 -9.59
CA VAL A 182 9.08 0.90 -9.40
C VAL A 182 7.96 0.95 -10.43
N ALA A 183 6.71 0.96 -9.99
CA ALA A 183 5.57 1.18 -10.86
C ALA A 183 5.58 2.61 -11.42
N LEU A 184 5.35 2.75 -12.73
CA LEU A 184 5.20 4.04 -13.40
C LEU A 184 3.73 4.22 -13.77
N ASN A 185 3.05 5.16 -13.10
CA ASN A 185 1.61 5.32 -13.25
C ASN A 185 1.19 6.12 -14.49
N GLN A 186 2.11 6.88 -15.08
CA GLN A 186 1.93 7.61 -16.32
C GLN A 186 0.60 8.39 -16.36
N SER A 187 0.38 9.23 -15.35
CA SER A 187 -0.81 10.08 -15.27
C SER A 187 -0.60 11.34 -16.13
N ASN A 188 -1.68 11.88 -16.61
CA ASN A 188 -1.66 13.19 -17.26
C ASN A 188 -1.93 14.33 -16.26
N SER A 189 -1.90 15.56 -16.70
CA SER A 189 -2.14 16.74 -15.87
C SER A 189 -3.52 16.78 -15.20
N THR A 190 -4.47 15.93 -15.62
CA THR A 190 -5.80 15.78 -15.01
C THR A 190 -5.86 14.57 -14.06
N HIS A 191 -4.73 13.99 -13.70
CA HIS A 191 -4.62 12.80 -12.86
C HIS A 191 -5.32 11.56 -13.42
N SER A 192 -5.50 11.50 -14.73
CA SER A 192 -6.01 10.32 -15.43
C SER A 192 -4.87 9.59 -16.11
N SER A 193 -4.97 8.27 -16.20
CA SER A 193 -3.95 7.48 -16.92
C SER A 193 -3.85 7.91 -18.37
N VAL A 194 -2.65 8.00 -18.90
CA VAL A 194 -2.43 8.30 -20.32
C VAL A 194 -3.08 7.21 -21.18
N PRO A 195 -3.92 7.56 -22.17
CA PRO A 195 -4.60 6.57 -23.00
C PRO A 195 -3.63 5.62 -23.70
N GLY A 196 -3.93 4.32 -23.67
CA GLY A 196 -3.11 3.29 -24.32
C GLY A 196 -1.94 2.77 -23.48
N VAL A 197 -1.58 3.44 -22.39
CA VAL A 197 -0.52 2.96 -21.48
C VAL A 197 -1.06 1.81 -20.62
N GLY A 198 -0.28 0.74 -20.54
CA GLY A 198 -0.53 -0.42 -19.69
C GLY A 198 0.31 -0.39 -18.41
N ALA A 199 0.55 -1.57 -17.84
CA ALA A 199 1.48 -1.73 -16.74
C ALA A 199 2.91 -1.41 -17.19
N GLU A 200 3.58 -0.52 -16.49
CA GLU A 200 4.99 -0.20 -16.66
C GLU A 200 5.70 -0.26 -15.32
N VAL A 201 6.85 -0.95 -15.27
CA VAL A 201 7.70 -1.03 -14.09
C VAL A 201 9.14 -0.76 -14.48
N ALA A 202 9.73 0.26 -13.88
CA ALA A 202 11.17 0.52 -13.99
C ALA A 202 11.93 -0.40 -13.02
N ILE A 203 12.97 -1.04 -13.51
CA ILE A 203 13.88 -1.89 -12.73
C ILE A 203 15.18 -1.13 -12.55
N ILE A 204 15.49 -0.77 -11.31
CA ILE A 204 16.65 0.03 -10.92
C ILE A 204 17.66 -0.88 -10.24
N ASP A 205 18.87 -0.93 -10.73
CA ASP A 205 19.99 -1.56 -10.04
C ASP A 205 20.49 -0.64 -8.91
N LEU A 206 20.48 -1.13 -7.69
CA LEU A 206 20.79 -0.34 -6.51
C LEU A 206 22.30 -0.14 -6.28
N GLY A 207 23.13 -0.97 -6.88
CA GLY A 207 24.59 -0.80 -6.86
C GLY A 207 25.03 0.38 -7.72
N THR A 208 24.46 0.50 -8.91
CA THR A 208 24.75 1.57 -9.87
C THR A 208 23.83 2.77 -9.75
N LYS A 209 22.68 2.61 -9.08
CA LYS A 209 21.58 3.61 -8.97
C LYS A 209 21.04 4.04 -10.34
N LYS A 210 21.02 3.11 -11.30
CA LYS A 210 20.54 3.37 -12.66
C LYS A 210 19.37 2.44 -13.02
N VAL A 211 18.47 2.96 -13.84
CA VAL A 211 17.43 2.13 -14.45
C VAL A 211 18.09 1.19 -15.46
N GLU A 212 17.96 -0.11 -15.24
CA GLU A 212 18.41 -1.13 -16.19
C GLU A 212 17.47 -1.24 -17.39
N LYS A 213 16.16 -1.22 -17.10
CA LYS A 213 15.11 -1.29 -18.11
C LYS A 213 13.74 -0.91 -17.54
N VAL A 214 12.79 -0.68 -18.44
CA VAL A 214 11.36 -0.58 -18.12
C VAL A 214 10.64 -1.73 -18.80
N ILE A 215 9.97 -2.57 -18.03
CA ILE A 215 9.13 -3.65 -18.52
C ILE A 215 7.69 -3.19 -18.68
N LYS A 216 7.03 -3.62 -19.78
CA LYS A 216 5.69 -3.16 -20.16
C LYS A 216 4.74 -4.33 -20.39
N ASP A 217 3.47 -4.14 -20.03
CA ASP A 217 2.40 -5.11 -20.29
C ASP A 217 1.09 -4.40 -20.59
N SER A 218 0.40 -4.81 -21.64
CA SER A 218 -0.88 -4.19 -22.07
C SER A 218 -2.13 -4.91 -21.55
N ARG A 219 -1.96 -5.99 -20.80
CA ARG A 219 -3.08 -6.77 -20.23
C ARG A 219 -3.83 -6.00 -19.16
N THR A 220 -3.15 -5.08 -18.47
CA THR A 220 -3.76 -4.20 -17.49
C THR A 220 -3.52 -2.73 -17.83
N ARG A 221 -4.16 -1.82 -17.11
CA ARG A 221 -3.81 -0.41 -16.98
C ARG A 221 -2.60 -0.25 -16.07
N PRO A 222 -2.09 0.98 -15.84
CA PRO A 222 -0.99 1.19 -14.91
C PRO A 222 -1.20 0.49 -13.58
N VAL A 223 -0.12 -0.01 -13.01
CA VAL A 223 -0.09 -0.81 -11.78
C VAL A 223 0.52 -0.02 -10.63
N GLY A 224 0.27 -0.44 -9.38
CA GLY A 224 0.95 0.10 -8.21
C GLY A 224 0.62 1.56 -7.91
N MET A 225 -0.63 1.97 -8.09
CA MET A 225 -1.06 3.35 -7.80
C MET A 225 -1.01 3.64 -6.29
N PHE A 226 -0.15 4.56 -5.86
CA PHE A 226 -0.11 5.30 -4.59
C PHE A 226 -0.38 4.55 -3.29
N ARG A 227 -0.57 3.25 -3.27
CA ARG A 227 -1.00 2.54 -2.07
C ARG A 227 -0.06 1.39 -1.78
N HIS A 228 0.47 1.44 -0.58
CA HIS A 228 1.07 0.29 0.06
C HIS A 228 0.15 -0.92 -0.17
N SER A 229 0.67 -2.10 -0.46
CA SER A 229 -0.09 -3.30 -0.81
C SER A 229 -0.62 -3.40 -2.26
N CYS A 230 -0.47 -2.38 -3.10
CA CYS A 230 -0.66 -2.54 -4.54
C CYS A 230 0.53 -3.22 -5.23
N ALA A 231 1.65 -3.39 -4.51
CA ALA A 231 2.79 -4.20 -4.92
C ALA A 231 3.39 -4.90 -3.69
N PHE A 232 3.81 -6.14 -3.83
CA PHE A 232 4.43 -6.92 -2.75
C PHE A 232 5.24 -8.08 -3.32
N THR A 233 6.15 -8.61 -2.49
CA THR A 233 6.86 -9.87 -2.75
C THR A 233 6.26 -10.95 -1.86
N ASP A 234 5.92 -12.11 -2.45
CA ASP A 234 5.48 -13.26 -1.68
C ASP A 234 6.67 -14.09 -1.13
N GLU A 235 6.38 -15.12 -0.32
CA GLU A 235 7.36 -16.00 0.30
C GLU A 235 8.12 -16.87 -0.71
N LYS A 236 7.58 -17.00 -1.92
CA LYS A 236 8.24 -17.69 -3.04
C LYS A 236 9.25 -16.77 -3.73
N GLY A 237 9.22 -15.47 -3.42
CA GLY A 237 10.04 -14.44 -4.03
C GLY A 237 9.47 -13.89 -5.35
N ASP A 238 8.21 -14.20 -5.67
CA ASP A 238 7.51 -13.60 -6.80
C ASP A 238 7.03 -12.19 -6.42
N ILE A 239 7.14 -11.22 -7.33
CA ILE A 239 6.60 -9.87 -7.14
C ILE A 239 5.26 -9.78 -7.85
N TYR A 240 4.28 -9.21 -7.16
CA TYR A 240 2.95 -8.91 -7.70
C TYR A 240 2.71 -7.42 -7.74
N PHE A 241 2.07 -6.97 -8.81
CA PHE A 241 1.57 -5.59 -8.96
C PHE A 241 0.10 -5.62 -9.31
N TYR A 242 -0.68 -4.79 -8.63
CA TYR A 242 -2.12 -4.64 -8.86
C TYR A 242 -2.42 -3.41 -9.70
N SER A 243 -3.34 -3.58 -10.66
CA SER A 243 -4.00 -2.51 -11.41
C SER A 243 -5.48 -2.46 -11.09
N ALA A 244 -5.97 -1.27 -10.76
CA ALA A 244 -7.42 -1.06 -10.56
C ALA A 244 -8.22 -1.00 -11.88
N GLY A 245 -7.55 -0.90 -13.02
CA GLY A 245 -8.21 -0.79 -14.33
C GLY A 245 -9.01 0.49 -14.52
N MET A 246 -8.78 1.51 -13.69
CA MET A 246 -9.61 2.71 -13.58
C MET A 246 -9.34 3.71 -14.71
N ASP A 247 -10.02 3.52 -15.82
CA ASP A 247 -10.09 4.55 -16.87
C ASP A 247 -11.50 4.68 -17.47
N GLY A 248 -12.49 4.06 -16.81
CA GLY A 248 -13.88 4.09 -17.26
C GLY A 248 -14.15 3.30 -18.55
N VAL A 249 -13.15 2.57 -19.07
CA VAL A 249 -13.30 1.77 -20.29
C VAL A 249 -13.76 0.36 -19.93
N ASN A 250 -14.86 -0.06 -20.48
CA ASN A 250 -15.37 -1.41 -20.37
C ASN A 250 -14.98 -2.25 -21.61
N PRO A 251 -14.36 -3.45 -21.50
CA PRO A 251 -14.10 -4.19 -20.27
C PRO A 251 -12.89 -3.63 -19.49
N LEU A 252 -12.98 -3.72 -18.16
CA LEU A 252 -11.90 -3.28 -17.29
C LEU A 252 -10.60 -4.02 -17.59
N LYS A 253 -9.48 -3.30 -17.57
CA LYS A 253 -8.13 -3.84 -17.69
C LYS A 253 -7.47 -3.85 -16.30
N ASP A 254 -8.05 -4.60 -15.39
CA ASP A 254 -7.68 -4.72 -13.98
C ASP A 254 -6.91 -6.01 -13.68
N GLY A 255 -6.45 -6.12 -12.46
CA GLY A 255 -5.95 -7.36 -11.87
C GLY A 255 -4.50 -7.32 -11.46
N PHE A 256 -4.02 -8.49 -11.05
CA PHE A 256 -2.61 -8.69 -10.66
C PHE A 256 -1.80 -9.24 -11.82
N LEU A 257 -0.64 -8.63 -12.03
CA LEU A 257 0.46 -9.17 -12.84
C LEU A 257 1.59 -9.63 -11.92
N ARG A 258 2.45 -10.54 -12.42
CA ARG A 258 3.52 -11.16 -11.65
C ARG A 258 4.86 -11.05 -12.36
N ILE A 259 5.93 -10.91 -11.56
CA ILE A 259 7.32 -11.10 -11.99
C ILE A 259 7.87 -12.26 -11.17
N LYS A 260 8.22 -13.38 -11.79
CA LYS A 260 8.71 -14.57 -11.08
C LYS A 260 10.04 -14.28 -10.36
N LYS A 261 10.30 -15.03 -9.30
CA LYS A 261 11.59 -15.03 -8.60
C LYS A 261 12.74 -15.24 -9.60
N GLY A 262 13.78 -14.41 -9.48
CA GLY A 262 14.95 -14.46 -10.35
C GLY A 262 14.74 -13.87 -11.74
N GLU A 263 13.51 -13.51 -12.13
CA GLU A 263 13.21 -12.89 -13.41
C GLU A 263 13.04 -11.36 -13.30
N THR A 264 13.22 -10.70 -14.42
CA THR A 264 13.07 -9.25 -14.57
C THR A 264 12.13 -8.91 -15.75
N GLU A 265 11.19 -9.80 -16.05
CA GLU A 265 10.15 -9.64 -17.06
C GLU A 265 8.79 -10.04 -16.49
N TRP A 266 7.73 -9.51 -17.09
CA TRP A 266 6.38 -9.94 -16.73
C TRP A 266 6.17 -11.42 -17.06
N ASP A 267 5.60 -12.15 -16.12
CA ASP A 267 5.13 -13.52 -16.37
C ASP A 267 3.95 -13.50 -17.34
N LYS A 268 4.17 -13.99 -18.56
CA LYS A 268 3.16 -13.99 -19.63
C LYS A 268 1.98 -14.93 -19.34
N ASP A 269 2.20 -15.93 -18.49
CA ASP A 269 1.20 -16.96 -18.14
C ASP A 269 0.38 -16.57 -16.90
N TYR A 270 0.75 -15.45 -16.23
CA TYR A 270 0.05 -14.99 -15.05
C TYR A 270 -0.67 -13.67 -15.30
N HIS A 271 -1.98 -13.72 -15.20
CA HIS A 271 -2.87 -12.56 -15.06
C HIS A 271 -4.05 -13.00 -14.19
N PHE A 272 -4.26 -12.33 -13.06
CA PHE A 272 -5.41 -12.56 -12.20
C PHE A 272 -6.37 -11.38 -12.32
N LYS A 273 -7.31 -11.49 -13.25
CA LYS A 273 -8.29 -10.44 -13.55
C LYS A 273 -9.47 -10.53 -12.59
N LEU A 274 -9.59 -9.58 -11.67
CA LEU A 274 -10.60 -9.61 -10.61
C LEU A 274 -12.01 -9.40 -11.16
N SER A 275 -12.18 -8.46 -12.12
CA SER A 275 -13.48 -8.10 -12.69
C SER A 275 -14.20 -9.25 -13.41
N THR A 276 -13.50 -10.35 -13.74
CA THR A 276 -14.09 -11.53 -14.40
C THR A 276 -13.97 -12.79 -13.55
N THR A 277 -13.44 -12.69 -12.35
CA THR A 277 -13.29 -13.84 -11.45
C THR A 277 -14.54 -13.99 -10.59
N SER A 278 -15.08 -15.20 -10.53
CA SER A 278 -16.19 -15.54 -9.65
C SER A 278 -15.79 -15.37 -8.20
N MET A 279 -16.67 -14.77 -7.41
CA MET A 279 -16.43 -14.48 -6.01
C MET A 279 -17.22 -15.47 -5.14
N GLN A 280 -16.51 -16.26 -4.32
CA GLN A 280 -17.14 -17.21 -3.41
C GLN A 280 -17.92 -16.45 -2.33
N GLY A 281 -19.20 -16.78 -2.17
CA GLY A 281 -20.11 -16.10 -1.24
C GLY A 281 -20.71 -14.80 -1.76
N ILE A 282 -20.41 -14.39 -3.01
CA ILE A 282 -20.98 -13.20 -3.66
C ILE A 282 -21.43 -13.61 -5.08
N PRO A 283 -22.55 -14.34 -5.22
CA PRO A 283 -23.00 -14.80 -6.53
C PRO A 283 -23.52 -13.65 -7.38
N ASN A 284 -23.32 -13.76 -8.70
CA ASN A 284 -23.89 -12.86 -9.70
C ASN A 284 -23.49 -11.39 -9.57
N ASP A 285 -22.29 -11.11 -9.04
CA ASP A 285 -21.74 -9.76 -8.98
C ASP A 285 -20.33 -9.71 -9.56
N ASN A 286 -19.90 -8.52 -9.95
CA ASN A 286 -18.57 -8.26 -10.50
C ASN A 286 -17.81 -7.27 -9.62
N ALA A 287 -16.52 -7.49 -9.50
CA ALA A 287 -15.61 -6.53 -8.93
C ALA A 287 -15.41 -5.35 -9.89
N VAL A 288 -15.58 -4.13 -9.40
CA VAL A 288 -15.28 -2.91 -10.16
C VAL A 288 -13.89 -2.39 -9.82
N SER A 289 -13.53 -2.42 -8.54
CA SER A 289 -12.20 -2.05 -8.07
C SER A 289 -11.88 -2.77 -6.75
N LEU A 290 -10.63 -2.72 -6.38
CA LEU A 290 -10.11 -3.30 -5.15
C LEU A 290 -9.35 -2.23 -4.38
N VAL A 291 -9.54 -2.20 -3.08
CA VAL A 291 -8.65 -1.50 -2.16
C VAL A 291 -7.92 -2.56 -1.36
N PRO A 292 -6.67 -2.91 -1.73
CA PRO A 292 -5.87 -3.85 -0.96
C PRO A 292 -5.43 -3.22 0.35
N TYR A 293 -5.47 -4.00 1.42
CA TYR A 293 -5.05 -3.53 2.75
C TYR A 293 -3.77 -4.19 3.21
N LEU A 294 -3.70 -5.50 3.10
CA LEU A 294 -2.62 -6.26 3.66
C LEU A 294 -2.38 -7.51 2.83
N TYR A 295 -1.14 -7.69 2.37
CA TYR A 295 -0.64 -9.00 2.01
C TYR A 295 -0.31 -9.73 3.31
N ASP A 296 -0.90 -10.89 3.49
CA ASP A 296 -0.59 -11.86 4.50
C ASP A 296 0.20 -13.01 3.84
N GLU A 297 0.62 -13.98 4.60
CA GLU A 297 1.36 -15.12 4.07
C GLU A 297 0.47 -16.03 3.18
N ASN A 298 1.11 -16.95 2.45
CA ASN A 298 0.45 -17.98 1.63
C ASN A 298 -0.38 -17.43 0.45
N GLY A 299 0.08 -16.33 -0.12
CA GLY A 299 -0.57 -15.71 -1.28
C GLY A 299 -1.88 -14.99 -0.96
N ASN A 300 -2.20 -14.78 0.32
CA ASN A 300 -3.44 -14.15 0.74
C ASN A 300 -3.30 -12.63 0.83
N ILE A 301 -4.34 -11.94 0.37
CA ILE A 301 -4.54 -10.49 0.53
C ILE A 301 -5.89 -10.30 1.20
N TYR A 302 -5.92 -9.48 2.25
CA TYR A 302 -7.15 -8.97 2.82
C TYR A 302 -7.45 -7.61 2.21
N ALA A 303 -8.67 -7.44 1.71
CA ALA A 303 -9.04 -6.28 0.92
C ALA A 303 -10.53 -5.96 1.04
N CYS A 304 -10.94 -4.81 0.54
CA CYS A 304 -12.34 -4.56 0.18
C CYS A 304 -12.47 -4.42 -1.32
N ILE A 305 -13.46 -5.11 -1.88
CA ILE A 305 -13.77 -5.08 -3.30
C ILE A 305 -15.06 -4.30 -3.53
N GLN A 306 -15.04 -3.38 -4.50
CA GLN A 306 -16.22 -2.64 -4.88
C GLN A 306 -17.13 -3.52 -5.75
N LEU A 307 -18.38 -3.68 -5.32
CA LEU A 307 -19.39 -4.47 -6.01
C LEU A 307 -20.17 -3.63 -7.00
N GLN A 308 -20.27 -4.09 -8.25
CA GLN A 308 -21.00 -3.37 -9.30
C GLN A 308 -22.48 -3.22 -8.97
N SER A 309 -23.12 -4.29 -8.47
CA SER A 309 -24.56 -4.29 -8.17
C SER A 309 -24.96 -3.35 -7.02
N LYS A 310 -23.99 -2.89 -6.24
CA LYS A 310 -24.18 -2.02 -5.08
C LYS A 310 -23.71 -0.59 -5.32
N THR A 311 -23.21 -0.30 -6.50
CA THR A 311 -22.71 1.02 -6.90
C THR A 311 -23.81 1.78 -7.61
N SER A 312 -24.14 2.99 -7.15
CA SER A 312 -25.13 3.86 -7.79
C SER A 312 -24.61 4.39 -9.14
N ASN A 313 -25.53 4.94 -9.97
CA ASN A 313 -25.17 5.53 -11.24
C ASN A 313 -25.74 6.97 -11.34
N PRO A 314 -24.89 8.03 -11.29
CA PRO A 314 -23.42 7.99 -11.13
C PRO A 314 -22.99 7.48 -9.73
N PRO A 315 -21.76 6.94 -9.59
CA PRO A 315 -21.27 6.43 -8.32
C PRO A 315 -21.22 7.50 -7.22
N ASP A 316 -21.79 7.21 -6.06
CA ASP A 316 -21.67 8.01 -4.85
C ASP A 316 -20.60 7.42 -3.92
N PHE A 317 -19.36 7.89 -4.06
CA PHE A 317 -18.22 7.36 -3.31
C PHE A 317 -18.29 7.61 -1.80
N VAL A 318 -19.21 8.44 -1.33
CA VAL A 318 -19.39 8.77 0.09
C VAL A 318 -20.48 7.91 0.74
N ASN A 319 -21.60 7.71 0.06
CA ASN A 319 -22.78 7.09 0.64
C ASN A 319 -23.03 5.65 0.18
N ASP A 320 -22.52 5.24 -1.00
CA ASP A 320 -22.69 3.88 -1.48
C ASP A 320 -21.99 2.87 -0.55
N LYS A 321 -22.78 2.01 0.09
CA LYS A 321 -22.26 0.85 0.84
C LYS A 321 -22.01 -0.30 -0.12
N ASN A 322 -20.95 -0.18 -0.90
CA ASN A 322 -20.64 -1.07 -2.01
C ASN A 322 -19.29 -1.79 -1.90
N PHE A 323 -18.55 -1.57 -0.80
CA PHE A 323 -17.28 -2.26 -0.55
C PHE A 323 -17.49 -3.47 0.36
N GLN A 324 -17.20 -4.66 -0.16
CA GLN A 324 -17.27 -5.93 0.55
C GLN A 324 -15.88 -6.38 0.97
N PRO A 325 -15.65 -6.63 2.27
CA PRO A 325 -14.43 -7.27 2.74
C PRO A 325 -14.28 -8.68 2.14
N VAL A 326 -13.09 -8.96 1.62
CA VAL A 326 -12.77 -10.23 0.96
C VAL A 326 -11.36 -10.69 1.32
N LYS A 327 -11.15 -12.00 1.22
CA LYS A 327 -9.84 -12.63 1.13
C LYS A 327 -9.57 -13.02 -0.31
N ILE A 328 -8.46 -12.58 -0.85
CA ILE A 328 -8.01 -12.87 -2.21
C ILE A 328 -6.78 -13.75 -2.09
N ASN A 329 -6.69 -14.82 -2.88
CA ASN A 329 -5.48 -15.63 -2.96
C ASN A 329 -4.89 -15.50 -4.37
N VAL A 330 -3.70 -14.88 -4.46
CA VAL A 330 -3.04 -14.63 -5.75
C VAL A 330 -2.43 -15.87 -6.38
N TRP A 331 -2.13 -16.91 -5.59
CA TRP A 331 -1.61 -18.16 -6.14
C TRP A 331 -2.71 -18.98 -6.83
N ASN A 332 -3.88 -19.09 -6.17
CA ASN A 332 -5.02 -19.87 -6.64
C ASN A 332 -5.99 -19.05 -7.49
N LYS A 333 -5.80 -17.73 -7.56
CA LYS A 333 -6.68 -16.77 -8.26
C LYS A 333 -8.12 -16.86 -7.77
N THR A 334 -8.31 -16.83 -6.45
CA THR A 334 -9.64 -16.95 -5.82
C THR A 334 -9.98 -15.69 -5.03
N ILE A 335 -11.28 -15.40 -4.95
CA ILE A 335 -11.85 -14.31 -4.14
C ILE A 335 -12.92 -14.93 -3.24
N GLU A 336 -12.81 -14.73 -1.94
CA GLU A 336 -13.71 -15.26 -0.94
C GLU A 336 -14.29 -14.14 -0.07
N LYS A 337 -15.60 -14.10 0.08
CA LYS A 337 -16.28 -13.16 0.97
C LYS A 337 -15.83 -13.36 2.41
N ILE A 338 -15.52 -12.27 3.10
CA ILE A 338 -15.47 -12.25 4.56
C ILE A 338 -16.83 -11.79 5.06
N ASP A 339 -17.39 -12.51 6.04
CA ASP A 339 -18.73 -12.22 6.57
C ASP A 339 -18.72 -11.00 7.53
N LEU A 340 -18.46 -9.86 6.92
CA LEU A 340 -18.50 -8.53 7.53
C LEU A 340 -19.45 -7.63 6.74
N PRO A 341 -20.02 -6.59 7.37
CA PRO A 341 -20.90 -5.66 6.71
C PRO A 341 -20.23 -4.94 5.52
N LEU A 342 -21.03 -4.56 4.54
CA LEU A 342 -20.59 -3.64 3.48
C LEU A 342 -20.20 -2.29 4.09
N THR A 343 -19.16 -1.70 3.52
CA THR A 343 -18.67 -0.36 3.87
C THR A 343 -18.77 0.60 2.71
N THR A 344 -18.61 1.89 2.97
CA THR A 344 -18.38 2.89 1.94
C THR A 344 -16.90 2.91 1.54
N SER A 345 -16.56 3.54 0.41
CA SER A 345 -15.17 3.68 -0.02
C SER A 345 -14.29 4.37 1.02
N MET A 346 -14.85 5.32 1.78
CA MET A 346 -14.14 6.10 2.79
C MET A 346 -14.09 5.41 4.16
N GLY A 347 -15.00 4.46 4.42
CA GLY A 347 -15.13 3.78 5.72
C GLY A 347 -14.31 2.50 5.86
N SER A 348 -13.49 2.17 4.89
CA SER A 348 -12.99 0.80 4.72
C SER A 348 -11.49 0.63 4.99
N PHE A 349 -10.83 1.59 5.62
CA PHE A 349 -9.38 1.50 5.84
C PHE A 349 -9.03 1.04 7.24
N ALA A 350 -8.57 -0.19 7.37
CA ALA A 350 -7.84 -0.68 8.53
C ALA A 350 -6.52 -1.31 8.05
N TYR A 351 -5.41 -0.85 8.59
CA TYR A 351 -4.10 -1.44 8.39
C TYR A 351 -3.54 -1.86 9.73
N ALA A 352 -3.18 -3.13 9.87
CA ALA A 352 -2.46 -3.64 11.01
C ALA A 352 -1.29 -4.50 10.53
N LYS A 353 -0.08 -4.17 10.96
CA LYS A 353 1.10 -5.00 10.79
C LYS A 353 1.95 -4.92 12.04
#